data_36de625d8abd2822e1ae299fe2658473
#
_entry.id   36de625d8abd2822e1ae299fe2658473
#
_cell.length_a   1.000
_cell.length_b   1.000
_cell.length_c   1.000
_cell.angle_alpha   90.00
_cell.angle_beta   90.00
_cell.angle_gamma   90.00
#
_symmetry.space_group_name_H-M   'P 1'
#
loop_
_entity.id
_entity.type
_entity.pdbx_description
1 polymer ?
#
loop_
_entity_poly.entity_id
_entity_poly.type
_entity_poly.pdbx_seq_one_letter_code
_entity_poly.pdbx_strand_id
1 'polypeptide(L)'
;VAGADIGSMSTMTKAEGEAFGKLGNDVFLEIESFPLPVIAAVNGFALGGGNELAMSCDIRICSDNAVFGQPEVGLGITPGFGGTQRLARLVGMGMAKQLVYSALNIKADEALRIGLVNAVYPQAELMENVMKLANKIAKNAPIAVRNCKKAINEGISKPIDEAVAVEEKLFGDCFETHDQVEGMQCFLSREKPKPKAVFTNN
;
A
#
# COMPACT_ATOMS: atom_id res chain seq x y z
N VAL A 1 10.73 3.46 -9.91
CA VAL A 1 10.34 2.78 -11.16
C VAL A 1 9.63 3.78 -12.07
N ALA A 2 10.16 3.99 -13.28
CA ALA A 2 9.63 4.99 -14.24
C ALA A 2 8.59 4.41 -15.21
N GLY A 3 8.02 3.27 -14.92
CA GLY A 3 6.96 2.64 -15.69
C GLY A 3 7.38 1.35 -16.40
N ALA A 4 6.50 0.86 -17.26
CA ALA A 4 6.74 -0.31 -18.10
C ALA A 4 7.57 0.06 -19.34
N ASP A 5 8.13 -0.95 -20.01
CA ASP A 5 8.88 -0.74 -21.25
C ASP A 5 7.94 -0.38 -22.41
N ILE A 6 7.99 0.88 -22.81
CA ILE A 6 7.17 1.42 -23.91
C ILE A 6 7.53 0.74 -25.24
N GLY A 7 8.81 0.38 -25.43
CA GLY A 7 9.27 -0.28 -26.67
C GLY A 7 8.55 -1.62 -26.86
N SER A 8 8.45 -2.42 -25.82
CA SER A 8 7.76 -3.72 -25.89
C SER A 8 6.25 -3.60 -26.12
N MET A 9 5.65 -2.48 -25.69
CA MET A 9 4.20 -2.26 -25.87
C MET A 9 3.83 -1.68 -27.24
N SER A 10 4.76 -1.02 -27.92
CA SER A 10 4.50 -0.21 -29.12
C SER A 10 3.89 -0.97 -30.30
N THR A 11 4.07 -2.29 -30.34
CA THR A 11 3.58 -3.17 -31.42
C THR A 11 2.48 -4.13 -30.99
N MET A 12 2.01 -4.04 -29.74
CA MET A 12 0.99 -4.94 -29.21
C MET A 12 -0.34 -4.75 -29.92
N THR A 13 -0.98 -5.85 -30.24
CA THR A 13 -2.38 -5.90 -30.64
C THR A 13 -3.28 -5.65 -29.42
N LYS A 14 -4.58 -5.43 -29.65
CA LYS A 14 -5.56 -5.30 -28.55
C LYS A 14 -5.50 -6.48 -27.58
N ALA A 15 -5.47 -7.70 -28.09
CA ALA A 15 -5.45 -8.91 -27.24
C ALA A 15 -4.17 -9.01 -26.41
N GLU A 16 -3.02 -8.67 -26.99
CA GLU A 16 -1.74 -8.63 -26.26
C GLU A 16 -1.72 -7.54 -25.20
N GLY A 17 -2.26 -6.34 -25.51
CA GLY A 17 -2.41 -5.27 -24.52
C GLY A 17 -3.32 -5.65 -23.35
N GLU A 18 -4.45 -6.33 -23.60
CA GLU A 18 -5.33 -6.86 -22.56
C GLU A 18 -4.61 -7.91 -21.69
N ALA A 19 -3.87 -8.83 -22.31
CA ALA A 19 -3.10 -9.85 -21.61
C ALA A 19 -1.98 -9.24 -20.76
N PHE A 20 -1.30 -8.22 -21.27
CA PHE A 20 -0.26 -7.49 -20.55
C PHE A 20 -0.83 -6.72 -19.36
N GLY A 21 -1.97 -6.02 -19.55
CA GLY A 21 -2.69 -5.36 -18.47
C GLY A 21 -3.13 -6.34 -17.38
N LYS A 22 -3.63 -7.52 -17.81
CA LYS A 22 -4.00 -8.59 -16.87
C LYS A 22 -2.80 -9.07 -16.06
N LEU A 23 -1.67 -9.36 -16.71
CA LEU A 23 -0.46 -9.81 -16.04
C LEU A 23 0.01 -8.82 -14.95
N GLY A 24 0.08 -7.53 -15.29
CA GLY A 24 0.48 -6.50 -14.33
C GLY A 24 -0.51 -6.36 -13.18
N ASN A 25 -1.83 -6.43 -13.47
CA ASN A 25 -2.84 -6.40 -12.42
C ASN A 25 -2.79 -7.65 -11.53
N ASP A 26 -2.58 -8.84 -12.07
CA ASP A 26 -2.45 -10.08 -11.27
C ASP A 26 -1.28 -9.96 -10.28
N VAL A 27 -0.11 -9.50 -10.73
CA VAL A 27 1.05 -9.27 -9.86
C VAL A 27 0.77 -8.22 -8.78
N PHE A 28 0.13 -7.12 -9.13
CA PHE A 28 -0.15 -6.06 -8.16
C PHE A 28 -1.26 -6.42 -7.17
N LEU A 29 -2.22 -7.23 -7.59
CA LEU A 29 -3.21 -7.82 -6.68
C LEU A 29 -2.56 -8.82 -5.71
N GLU A 30 -1.56 -9.59 -6.16
CA GLU A 30 -0.79 -10.48 -5.29
C GLU A 30 -0.01 -9.70 -4.22
N ILE A 31 0.60 -8.56 -4.59
CA ILE A 31 1.26 -7.66 -3.62
C ILE A 31 0.24 -7.10 -2.61
N GLU A 32 -0.91 -6.63 -3.08
CA GLU A 32 -1.98 -6.04 -2.26
C GLU A 32 -2.56 -7.06 -1.28
N SER A 33 -2.74 -8.32 -1.73
CA SER A 33 -3.26 -9.41 -0.92
C SER A 33 -2.19 -10.15 -0.10
N PHE A 34 -0.91 -9.80 -0.25
CA PHE A 34 0.16 -10.44 0.51
C PHE A 34 -0.11 -10.33 2.01
N PRO A 35 -0.01 -11.45 2.77
CA PRO A 35 -0.51 -11.48 4.15
C PRO A 35 0.25 -10.56 5.11
N LEU A 36 1.50 -10.19 4.80
CA LEU A 36 2.27 -9.27 5.61
C LEU A 36 2.16 -7.83 5.07
N PRO A 37 2.32 -6.80 5.92
CA PRO A 37 2.41 -5.42 5.46
C PRO A 37 3.54 -5.21 4.46
N VAL A 38 3.24 -4.51 3.36
CA VAL A 38 4.21 -4.15 2.31
C VAL A 38 4.38 -2.64 2.29
N ILE A 39 5.61 -2.16 2.37
CA ILE A 39 5.94 -0.73 2.40
C ILE A 39 6.70 -0.36 1.13
N ALA A 40 6.16 0.56 0.34
CA ALA A 40 6.87 1.17 -0.76
C ALA A 40 7.78 2.29 -0.24
N ALA A 41 9.09 2.15 -0.45
CA ALA A 41 10.11 3.17 -0.23
C ALA A 41 10.47 3.82 -1.56
N VAL A 42 9.84 4.94 -1.89
CA VAL A 42 9.97 5.59 -3.20
C VAL A 42 11.10 6.63 -3.15
N ASN A 43 12.25 6.31 -3.74
CA ASN A 43 13.47 7.13 -3.69
C ASN A 43 13.73 7.97 -4.95
N GLY A 44 12.71 8.21 -5.79
CA GLY A 44 12.83 8.94 -7.04
C GLY A 44 11.54 8.83 -7.85
N PHE A 45 11.64 8.54 -9.15
CA PHE A 45 10.46 8.44 -10.01
C PHE A 45 9.58 7.23 -9.69
N ALA A 46 8.27 7.47 -9.57
CA ALA A 46 7.20 6.50 -9.55
C ALA A 46 6.15 6.94 -10.60
N LEU A 47 6.32 6.51 -11.85
CA LEU A 47 5.51 6.95 -12.99
C LEU A 47 4.82 5.76 -13.65
N GLY A 48 3.57 5.94 -14.08
CA GLY A 48 2.81 4.88 -14.72
C GLY A 48 2.78 3.61 -13.89
N GLY A 49 3.20 2.48 -14.45
CA GLY A 49 3.33 1.21 -13.74
C GLY A 49 4.15 1.28 -12.44
N GLY A 50 5.11 2.21 -12.34
CA GLY A 50 5.86 2.43 -11.11
C GLY A 50 5.04 3.08 -10.00
N ASN A 51 4.13 3.99 -10.34
CA ASN A 51 3.18 4.55 -9.40
C ASN A 51 2.10 3.52 -9.01
N GLU A 52 1.65 2.72 -9.99
CA GLU A 52 0.69 1.64 -9.77
C GLU A 52 1.25 0.56 -8.83
N LEU A 53 2.54 0.21 -8.98
CA LEU A 53 3.27 -0.65 -8.03
C LEU A 53 3.31 -0.03 -6.62
N ALA A 54 3.64 1.25 -6.50
CA ALA A 54 3.66 1.91 -5.20
C ALA A 54 2.27 1.92 -4.55
N MET A 55 1.21 2.14 -5.34
CA MET A 55 -0.17 2.13 -4.86
C MET A 55 -0.70 0.73 -4.49
N SER A 56 -0.10 -0.35 -5.00
CA SER A 56 -0.44 -1.72 -4.59
C SER A 56 0.14 -2.12 -3.23
N CYS A 57 1.11 -1.36 -2.72
CA CYS A 57 1.63 -1.54 -1.37
C CYS A 57 0.70 -0.93 -0.31
N ASP A 58 0.77 -1.41 0.93
CA ASP A 58 -0.07 -0.92 2.03
C ASP A 58 0.29 0.51 2.44
N ILE A 59 1.59 0.79 2.54
CA ILE A 59 2.12 2.07 3.00
C ILE A 59 3.11 2.60 1.96
N ARG A 60 3.06 3.90 1.68
CA ARG A 60 3.97 4.59 0.75
C ARG A 60 4.73 5.67 1.48
N ILE A 61 6.03 5.55 1.56
CA ILE A 61 6.94 6.56 2.11
C ILE A 61 7.89 6.96 1.00
N CYS A 62 8.12 8.24 0.81
CA CYS A 62 8.98 8.70 -0.28
C CYS A 62 10.07 9.66 0.20
N SER A 63 11.08 9.83 -0.64
CA SER A 63 12.07 10.88 -0.49
C SER A 63 11.55 12.21 -1.03
N ASP A 64 12.13 13.30 -0.56
CA ASP A 64 11.80 14.68 -0.94
C ASP A 64 11.98 14.99 -2.43
N ASN A 65 12.83 14.21 -3.11
CA ASN A 65 13.04 14.29 -4.56
C ASN A 65 12.13 13.37 -5.38
N ALA A 66 11.20 12.66 -4.74
CA ALA A 66 10.30 11.73 -5.43
C ALA A 66 9.30 12.48 -6.34
N VAL A 67 8.98 11.84 -7.46
CA VAL A 67 8.03 12.34 -8.45
C VAL A 67 7.05 11.25 -8.81
N PHE A 68 5.77 11.56 -8.76
CA PHE A 68 4.66 10.63 -9.03
C PHE A 68 3.85 11.10 -10.24
N GLY A 69 3.27 10.17 -10.99
CA GLY A 69 2.39 10.50 -12.10
C GLY A 69 1.79 9.27 -12.77
N GLN A 70 0.74 9.53 -13.57
CA GLN A 70 0.10 8.57 -14.48
C GLN A 70 0.10 9.19 -15.90
N PRO A 71 1.24 9.15 -16.61
CA PRO A 71 1.42 9.88 -17.86
C PRO A 71 0.88 9.14 -19.09
N GLU A 72 0.23 8.01 -18.93
CA GLU A 72 -0.17 7.06 -19.99
C GLU A 72 -1.01 7.70 -21.09
N VAL A 73 -1.90 8.65 -20.74
CA VAL A 73 -2.75 9.31 -21.77
C VAL A 73 -1.93 10.16 -22.74
N GLY A 74 -0.75 10.64 -22.31
CA GLY A 74 0.22 11.31 -23.20
C GLY A 74 0.83 10.37 -24.26
N LEU A 75 0.71 9.06 -24.07
CA LEU A 75 1.13 8.02 -25.01
C LEU A 75 -0.05 7.40 -25.76
N GLY A 76 -1.28 7.90 -25.57
CA GLY A 76 -2.48 7.39 -26.22
C GLY A 76 -3.07 6.11 -25.59
N ILE A 77 -2.66 5.78 -24.37
CA ILE A 77 -3.19 4.63 -23.60
C ILE A 77 -3.70 5.08 -22.21
N THR A 78 -4.43 4.22 -21.56
CA THR A 78 -4.84 4.41 -20.17
C THR A 78 -3.84 3.76 -19.21
N PRO A 79 -3.79 4.14 -17.91
CA PRO A 79 -3.17 3.30 -16.90
C PRO A 79 -3.67 1.86 -17.00
N GLY A 80 -2.76 0.89 -17.03
CA GLY A 80 -3.09 -0.50 -17.35
C GLY A 80 -2.99 -1.46 -16.16
N PHE A 81 -2.31 -1.06 -15.08
CA PHE A 81 -2.03 -1.93 -13.92
C PHE A 81 -2.79 -1.50 -12.66
N GLY A 82 -3.99 -0.94 -12.85
CA GLY A 82 -4.90 -0.57 -11.78
C GLY A 82 -4.81 0.87 -11.31
N GLY A 83 -4.04 1.73 -11.98
CA GLY A 83 -3.86 3.14 -11.61
C GLY A 83 -5.15 3.93 -11.57
N THR A 84 -6.07 3.71 -12.53
CA THR A 84 -7.39 4.37 -12.52
C THR A 84 -8.20 4.04 -11.28
N GLN A 85 -8.03 2.83 -10.73
CA GLN A 85 -8.81 2.34 -9.59
C GLN A 85 -8.14 2.69 -8.25
N ARG A 86 -6.84 2.41 -8.11
CA ARG A 86 -6.12 2.66 -6.86
C ARG A 86 -5.94 4.14 -6.59
N LEU A 87 -5.57 4.93 -7.61
CA LEU A 87 -5.40 6.37 -7.42
C LEU A 87 -6.70 7.04 -6.96
N ALA A 88 -7.84 6.72 -7.61
CA ALA A 88 -9.13 7.29 -7.24
C ALA A 88 -9.57 6.94 -5.80
N ARG A 89 -9.20 5.76 -5.31
CA ARG A 89 -9.47 5.35 -3.93
C ARG A 89 -8.57 6.04 -2.92
N LEU A 90 -7.33 6.36 -3.29
CA LEU A 90 -6.37 7.01 -2.40
C LEU A 90 -6.59 8.52 -2.31
N VAL A 91 -6.77 9.21 -3.45
CA VAL A 91 -6.78 10.68 -3.51
C VAL A 91 -8.14 11.29 -3.85
N GLY A 92 -9.15 10.45 -4.01
CA GLY A 92 -10.50 10.85 -4.45
C GLY A 92 -10.59 11.04 -5.97
N MET A 93 -11.83 10.91 -6.49
CA MET A 93 -12.08 10.88 -7.95
C MET A 93 -11.65 12.16 -8.67
N GLY A 94 -11.86 13.32 -8.07
CA GLY A 94 -11.55 14.61 -8.71
C GLY A 94 -10.04 14.75 -8.95
N MET A 95 -9.23 14.52 -7.93
CA MET A 95 -7.78 14.60 -8.02
C MET A 95 -7.21 13.50 -8.94
N ALA A 96 -7.72 12.28 -8.84
CA ALA A 96 -7.29 11.20 -9.72
C ALA A 96 -7.55 11.53 -11.20
N LYS A 97 -8.74 12.03 -11.54
CA LYS A 97 -9.09 12.48 -12.90
C LYS A 97 -8.18 13.60 -13.38
N GLN A 98 -7.92 14.60 -12.52
CA GLN A 98 -7.02 15.69 -12.86
C GLN A 98 -5.63 15.17 -13.22
N LEU A 99 -5.02 14.30 -12.40
CA LEU A 99 -3.69 13.76 -12.63
C LEU A 99 -3.65 12.86 -13.88
N VAL A 100 -4.59 11.94 -14.03
CA VAL A 100 -4.63 11.01 -15.17
C VAL A 100 -4.91 11.75 -16.47
N TYR A 101 -5.92 12.64 -16.53
CA TYR A 101 -6.30 13.30 -17.79
C TYR A 101 -5.25 14.32 -18.27
N SER A 102 -4.56 14.96 -17.36
CA SER A 102 -3.54 15.95 -17.69
C SER A 102 -2.14 15.34 -17.90
N ALA A 103 -1.94 14.06 -17.53
CA ALA A 103 -0.61 13.43 -17.49
C ALA A 103 0.41 14.19 -16.64
N LEU A 104 -0.04 15.02 -15.68
CA LEU A 104 0.84 15.81 -14.84
C LEU A 104 1.58 14.95 -13.83
N ASN A 105 2.85 15.27 -13.68
CA ASN A 105 3.66 14.74 -12.60
C ASN A 105 3.58 15.67 -11.39
N ILE A 106 3.53 15.09 -10.20
CA ILE A 106 3.54 15.82 -8.92
C ILE A 106 4.79 15.47 -8.11
N LYS A 107 5.25 16.40 -7.28
CA LYS A 107 6.36 16.20 -6.36
C LYS A 107 5.89 15.60 -5.03
N ALA A 108 6.84 15.23 -4.20
CA ALA A 108 6.63 14.58 -2.91
C ALA A 108 5.71 15.35 -1.96
N ASP A 109 5.85 16.67 -1.88
CA ASP A 109 5.03 17.56 -1.04
C ASP A 109 3.56 17.53 -1.44
N GLU A 110 3.27 17.60 -2.74
CA GLU A 110 1.92 17.51 -3.26
C GLU A 110 1.36 16.08 -3.08
N ALA A 111 2.18 15.04 -3.31
CA ALA A 111 1.78 13.65 -3.08
C ALA A 111 1.38 13.41 -1.60
N LEU A 112 2.09 14.04 -0.66
CA LEU A 112 1.73 14.01 0.77
C LEU A 112 0.42 14.78 1.01
N ARG A 113 0.29 15.98 0.46
CA ARG A 113 -0.89 16.83 0.65
C ARG A 113 -2.18 16.18 0.20
N ILE A 114 -2.15 15.42 -0.91
CA ILE A 114 -3.33 14.73 -1.44
C ILE A 114 -3.56 13.34 -0.87
N GLY A 115 -2.69 12.86 0.02
CA GLY A 115 -2.80 11.53 0.63
C GLY A 115 -2.31 10.37 -0.23
N LEU A 116 -1.57 10.65 -1.32
CA LEU A 116 -0.96 9.59 -2.13
C LEU A 116 0.16 8.88 -1.38
N VAL A 117 0.93 9.60 -0.57
CA VAL A 117 1.98 9.03 0.31
C VAL A 117 1.72 9.34 1.77
N ASN A 118 2.24 8.51 2.67
CA ASN A 118 2.05 8.61 4.11
C ASN A 118 3.07 9.52 4.81
N ALA A 119 4.29 9.63 4.24
CA ALA A 119 5.35 10.48 4.78
C ALA A 119 6.40 10.80 3.71
N VAL A 120 7.11 11.92 3.93
CA VAL A 120 8.24 12.38 3.10
C VAL A 120 9.44 12.61 4.01
N TYR A 121 10.61 12.15 3.58
CA TYR A 121 11.88 12.33 4.29
C TYR A 121 12.97 12.79 3.31
N PRO A 122 14.06 13.43 3.78
CA PRO A 122 15.24 13.63 2.96
C PRO A 122 15.71 12.29 2.36
N GLN A 123 16.18 12.32 1.11
CA GLN A 123 16.58 11.09 0.41
C GLN A 123 17.58 10.24 1.20
N ALA A 124 18.54 10.87 1.87
CA ALA A 124 19.54 10.18 2.69
C ALA A 124 18.94 9.47 3.92
N GLU A 125 17.78 9.91 4.40
CA GLU A 125 17.11 9.39 5.60
C GLU A 125 15.96 8.42 5.29
N LEU A 126 15.58 8.29 4.02
CA LEU A 126 14.40 7.52 3.61
C LEU A 126 14.41 6.11 4.20
N MET A 127 15.45 5.34 3.92
CA MET A 127 15.50 3.93 4.33
C MET A 127 15.59 3.76 5.86
N GLU A 128 16.27 4.67 6.56
CA GLU A 128 16.31 4.65 8.03
C GLU A 128 14.88 4.80 8.60
N ASN A 129 14.12 5.77 8.11
CA ASN A 129 12.76 6.03 8.58
C ASN A 129 11.77 4.92 8.16
N VAL A 130 11.91 4.37 6.95
CA VAL A 130 11.13 3.20 6.52
C VAL A 130 11.40 2.01 7.43
N MET A 131 12.65 1.72 7.75
CA MET A 131 13.02 0.61 8.64
C MET A 131 12.59 0.85 10.10
N LYS A 132 12.57 2.10 10.57
CA LYS A 132 11.99 2.43 11.89
C LYS A 132 10.50 2.05 11.95
N LEU A 133 9.73 2.38 10.91
CA LEU A 133 8.31 2.01 10.83
C LEU A 133 8.14 0.49 10.71
N ALA A 134 8.87 -0.15 9.79
CA ALA A 134 8.82 -1.60 9.59
C ALA A 134 9.12 -2.36 10.90
N ASN A 135 10.18 -1.96 11.60
CA ASN A 135 10.54 -2.54 12.89
C ASN A 135 9.49 -2.26 14.00
N LYS A 136 8.79 -1.12 13.94
CA LYS A 136 7.69 -0.84 14.87
C LYS A 136 6.50 -1.77 14.59
N ILE A 137 6.18 -2.01 13.33
CA ILE A 137 5.12 -2.96 12.93
C ILE A 137 5.51 -4.39 13.34
N ALA A 138 6.73 -4.81 13.04
CA ALA A 138 7.23 -6.15 13.31
C ALA A 138 7.32 -6.51 14.82
N LYS A 139 7.28 -5.51 15.71
CA LYS A 139 7.21 -5.72 17.16
C LYS A 139 5.81 -6.01 17.68
N ASN A 140 4.79 -5.84 16.87
CA ASN A 140 3.41 -6.14 17.26
C ASN A 140 3.09 -7.61 16.96
N ALA A 141 2.01 -8.12 17.57
CA ALA A 141 1.53 -9.49 17.35
C ALA A 141 1.28 -9.75 15.85
N PRO A 142 2.01 -10.67 15.20
CA PRO A 142 1.98 -10.78 13.73
C PRO A 142 0.60 -11.22 13.19
N ILE A 143 -0.12 -12.10 13.91
CA ILE A 143 -1.47 -12.52 13.50
C ILE A 143 -2.42 -11.34 13.56
N ALA A 144 -2.38 -10.53 14.62
CA ALA A 144 -3.24 -9.35 14.75
C ALA A 144 -2.95 -8.32 13.63
N VAL A 145 -1.69 -8.09 13.27
CA VAL A 145 -1.32 -7.21 12.15
C VAL A 145 -1.88 -7.73 10.83
N ARG A 146 -1.76 -9.04 10.56
CA ARG A 146 -2.33 -9.66 9.35
C ARG A 146 -3.86 -9.55 9.32
N ASN A 147 -4.51 -9.80 10.45
CA ASN A 147 -5.96 -9.70 10.56
C ASN A 147 -6.44 -8.27 10.36
N CYS A 148 -5.72 -7.26 10.87
CA CYS A 148 -6.02 -5.85 10.58
C CYS A 148 -5.92 -5.54 9.08
N LYS A 149 -4.83 -5.96 8.41
CA LYS A 149 -4.71 -5.79 6.96
C LYS A 149 -5.87 -6.43 6.22
N LYS A 150 -6.19 -7.68 6.56
CA LYS A 150 -7.29 -8.44 5.95
C LYS A 150 -8.63 -7.75 6.17
N ALA A 151 -8.94 -7.31 7.39
CA ALA A 151 -10.19 -6.61 7.70
C ALA A 151 -10.34 -5.33 6.87
N ILE A 152 -9.28 -4.53 6.77
CA ILE A 152 -9.27 -3.29 5.99
C ILE A 152 -9.48 -3.59 4.50
N ASN A 153 -8.71 -4.52 3.93
CA ASN A 153 -8.76 -4.82 2.49
C ASN A 153 -10.10 -5.45 2.08
N GLU A 154 -10.65 -6.37 2.88
CA GLU A 154 -11.92 -7.02 2.57
C GLU A 154 -13.12 -6.12 2.86
N GLY A 155 -13.01 -5.21 3.83
CA GLY A 155 -14.11 -4.36 4.27
C GLY A 155 -14.29 -3.07 3.46
N ILE A 156 -13.18 -2.47 2.94
CA ILE A 156 -13.20 -1.10 2.38
C ILE A 156 -14.20 -0.87 1.23
N SER A 157 -14.55 -1.91 0.50
CA SER A 157 -15.49 -1.83 -0.62
C SER A 157 -16.89 -2.35 -0.29
N LYS A 158 -17.15 -2.76 0.95
CA LYS A 158 -18.44 -3.29 1.42
C LYS A 158 -19.28 -2.19 2.08
N PRO A 159 -20.62 -2.37 2.17
CA PRO A 159 -21.45 -1.63 3.11
C PRO A 159 -20.89 -1.78 4.54
N ILE A 160 -21.07 -0.75 5.38
CA ILE A 160 -20.44 -0.70 6.71
C ILE A 160 -20.83 -1.88 7.60
N ASP A 161 -22.05 -2.33 7.55
CA ASP A 161 -22.58 -3.48 8.32
C ASP A 161 -21.90 -4.80 7.91
N GLU A 162 -21.68 -5.00 6.62
CA GLU A 162 -20.92 -6.15 6.11
C GLU A 162 -19.41 -6.03 6.43
N ALA A 163 -18.86 -4.82 6.37
CA ALA A 163 -17.46 -4.56 6.67
C ALA A 163 -17.13 -4.85 8.14
N VAL A 164 -17.97 -4.38 9.08
CA VAL A 164 -17.75 -4.62 10.51
C VAL A 164 -17.95 -6.10 10.87
N ALA A 165 -18.78 -6.85 10.15
CA ALA A 165 -18.91 -8.29 10.35
C ALA A 165 -17.60 -9.05 10.00
N VAL A 166 -16.85 -8.59 9.00
CA VAL A 166 -15.50 -9.09 8.71
C VAL A 166 -14.54 -8.78 9.85
N GLU A 167 -14.57 -7.54 10.35
CA GLU A 167 -13.74 -7.10 11.48
C GLU A 167 -14.03 -7.92 12.75
N GLU A 168 -15.31 -8.10 13.13
CA GLU A 168 -15.74 -8.87 14.29
C GLU A 168 -15.18 -10.29 14.27
N LYS A 169 -15.25 -10.97 13.12
CA LYS A 169 -14.70 -12.31 12.96
C LYS A 169 -13.19 -12.32 13.18
N LEU A 170 -12.46 -11.44 12.49
CA LEU A 170 -10.99 -11.38 12.56
C LEU A 170 -10.50 -10.90 13.94
N PHE A 171 -11.28 -10.07 14.62
CA PHE A 171 -11.06 -9.72 16.03
C PHE A 171 -11.20 -10.94 16.93
N GLY A 172 -12.27 -11.74 16.74
CA GLY A 172 -12.49 -12.99 17.46
C GLY A 172 -11.34 -13.98 17.26
N ASP A 173 -10.87 -14.15 16.02
CA ASP A 173 -9.76 -15.04 15.68
C ASP A 173 -8.47 -14.71 16.47
N CYS A 174 -8.26 -13.44 16.87
CA CYS A 174 -7.12 -13.07 17.70
C CYS A 174 -7.16 -13.67 19.11
N PHE A 175 -8.34 -13.97 19.67
CA PHE A 175 -8.48 -14.54 21.01
C PHE A 175 -8.13 -16.04 21.09
N GLU A 176 -7.87 -16.66 19.94
CA GLU A 176 -7.36 -18.03 19.87
C GLU A 176 -5.82 -18.07 19.83
N THR A 177 -5.14 -16.90 19.90
CA THR A 177 -3.70 -16.81 19.80
C THR A 177 -3.01 -16.69 21.16
N HIS A 178 -1.82 -17.28 21.28
CA HIS A 178 -0.93 -17.07 22.44
C HIS A 178 -0.57 -15.58 22.57
N ASP A 179 -0.32 -14.90 21.47
CA ASP A 179 0.11 -13.50 21.45
C ASP A 179 -0.93 -12.55 22.08
N GLN A 180 -2.22 -12.84 21.95
CA GLN A 180 -3.28 -12.08 22.62
C GLN A 180 -3.18 -12.19 24.14
N VAL A 181 -3.01 -13.42 24.65
CA VAL A 181 -2.87 -13.68 26.10
C VAL A 181 -1.64 -12.98 26.65
N GLU A 182 -0.49 -13.18 26.00
CA GLU A 182 0.79 -12.55 26.36
C GLU A 182 0.68 -11.02 26.41
N GLY A 183 0.13 -10.42 25.33
CA GLY A 183 0.00 -8.97 25.21
C GLY A 183 -0.88 -8.38 26.33
N MET A 184 -2.02 -9.00 26.61
CA MET A 184 -2.95 -8.53 27.65
C MET A 184 -2.37 -8.73 29.06
N GLN A 185 -1.73 -9.85 29.34
CA GLN A 185 -1.09 -10.10 30.64
C GLN A 185 0.04 -9.11 30.92
N CYS A 186 0.92 -8.86 29.95
CA CYS A 186 1.97 -7.85 30.07
C CYS A 186 1.40 -6.44 30.30
N PHE A 187 0.33 -6.08 29.59
CA PHE A 187 -0.32 -4.79 29.77
C PHE A 187 -0.92 -4.60 31.16
N LEU A 188 -1.58 -5.64 31.69
CA LEU A 188 -2.23 -5.64 33.01
C LEU A 188 -1.25 -5.80 34.18
N SER A 189 0.00 -6.24 33.95
CA SER A 189 1.00 -6.43 34.98
C SER A 189 1.21 -5.16 35.81
N ARG A 190 1.32 -5.34 37.14
CA ARG A 190 1.65 -4.28 38.10
C ARG A 190 3.15 -4.23 38.41
N GLU A 191 3.95 -5.09 37.84
CA GLU A 191 5.41 -5.12 38.02
C GLU A 191 6.07 -3.83 37.52
N LYS A 192 7.20 -3.50 38.15
CA LYS A 192 8.01 -2.33 37.74
C LYS A 192 9.48 -2.77 37.58
N PRO A 193 10.07 -2.64 36.35
CA PRO A 193 9.42 -2.19 35.12
C PRO A 193 8.35 -3.18 34.59
N LYS A 194 7.35 -2.70 33.85
CA LYS A 194 6.36 -3.59 33.20
C LYS A 194 7.06 -4.56 32.26
N PRO A 195 6.65 -5.85 32.25
CA PRO A 195 7.14 -6.80 31.28
C PRO A 195 6.79 -6.34 29.85
N LYS A 196 7.65 -6.67 28.91
CA LYS A 196 7.39 -6.43 27.48
C LYS A 196 6.89 -7.74 26.87
N ALA A 197 5.77 -7.67 26.20
CA ALA A 197 5.25 -8.83 25.47
C ALA A 197 6.24 -9.30 24.39
N VAL A 198 6.39 -10.62 24.28
CA VAL A 198 7.18 -11.28 23.24
C VAL A 198 6.23 -12.10 22.39
N PHE A 199 5.97 -11.59 21.19
CA PHE A 199 5.04 -12.22 20.26
C PHE A 199 5.74 -13.30 19.43
N THR A 200 5.09 -14.44 19.29
CA THR A 200 5.65 -15.67 18.70
C THR A 200 4.94 -16.15 17.45
N ASN A 201 3.91 -15.41 17.00
CA ASN A 201 3.13 -15.72 15.79
C ASN A 201 2.33 -17.02 15.88
N ASN A 202 1.83 -17.37 17.06
CA ASN A 202 1.00 -18.56 17.31
C ASN A 202 -0.11 -18.28 18.34
#